data_b7ed186cca54320a5cc12f3941810755
#
_entry.id   b7ed186cca54320a5cc12f3941810755
#
_cell.length_a   1.000
_cell.length_b   1.000
_cell.length_c   1.000
_cell.angle_alpha   90.00
_cell.angle_beta   90.00
_cell.angle_gamma   90.00
#
_symmetry.space_group_name_H-M   'P 1'
#
loop_
_entity.id
_entity.type
_entity.pdbx_description
1 polymer ?
#
loop_
_entity_poly.entity_id
_entity_poly.type
_entity_poly.pdbx_seq_one_letter_code
_entity_poly.pdbx_strand_id
1 'polypeptide(L)'
;MKHKQDAPRGPSQRQLRVGELVRHAIAELLRRGEIIDPVIENAIITIPEVRLSPDLKIATAYVSLHDETQEAAVIKALGKYSGLFRTEIARKVNLKFAPNVRFRSDETLEAAAKIDALLRRPEVQRDLASRDDIDETDED
;
A
#
# COMPACT_ATOMS: atom_id res chain seq x y z
N MET A 1 7.36 -29.15 -3.73
CA MET A 1 7.40 -28.47 -3.84
C MET A 1 7.47 -27.72 -4.27
N LYS A 2 7.15 -27.46 -4.30
CA LYS A 2 7.13 -26.68 -4.61
C LYS A 2 7.14 -25.82 -5.02
N HIS A 3 6.77 -25.35 -5.28
CA HIS A 3 6.77 -24.62 -5.74
C HIS A 3 6.75 -23.60 -5.83
N LYS A 4 6.72 -23.25 -5.45
CA LYS A 4 6.77 -22.35 -5.45
C LYS A 4 7.26 -21.53 -6.27
N GLN A 5 7.59 -21.50 -6.59
CA GLN A 5 8.19 -20.87 -7.50
C GLN A 5 7.31 -20.20 -8.31
N ASP A 6 6.28 -20.51 -8.43
CA ASP A 6 5.43 -19.82 -9.17
C ASP A 6 4.86 -18.80 -8.34
N ALA A 7 5.54 -18.08 -7.61
CA ALA A 7 5.05 -17.04 -6.81
C ALA A 7 4.20 -16.14 -7.62
N PRO A 8 3.05 -15.78 -7.16
CA PRO A 8 2.16 -14.94 -7.92
C PRO A 8 2.75 -13.58 -8.12
N ARG A 9 2.38 -12.93 -9.19
CA ARG A 9 2.74 -11.60 -9.38
C ARG A 9 1.83 -10.77 -8.60
N GLY A 10 2.11 -9.94 -7.86
CA GLY A 10 1.25 -9.12 -7.04
C GLY A 10 1.05 -9.73 -5.67
N PRO A 11 0.22 -9.12 -4.85
CA PRO A 11 0.08 -9.51 -3.46
C PRO A 11 -0.60 -10.85 -3.27
N SER A 12 -0.24 -11.55 -2.20
CA SER A 12 -0.88 -12.80 -1.86
C SER A 12 -2.25 -12.53 -1.25
N GLN A 13 -3.06 -13.58 -1.11
CA GLN A 13 -4.36 -13.45 -0.47
C GLN A 13 -4.21 -12.94 0.95
N ARG A 14 -3.19 -13.39 1.65
CA ARG A 14 -2.98 -12.93 3.01
C ARG A 14 -2.64 -11.44 3.04
N GLN A 15 -1.79 -10.99 2.11
CA GLN A 15 -1.47 -9.57 2.03
C GLN A 15 -2.72 -8.74 1.77
N LEU A 16 -3.58 -9.21 0.88
CA LEU A 16 -4.80 -8.49 0.55
C LEU A 16 -5.76 -8.43 1.73
N ARG A 17 -5.91 -9.55 2.44
CA ARG A 17 -6.81 -9.61 3.59
C ARG A 17 -6.32 -8.71 4.71
N VAL A 18 -5.03 -8.80 5.03
CA VAL A 18 -4.48 -7.99 6.10
C VAL A 18 -4.52 -6.51 5.70
N GLY A 19 -4.25 -6.22 4.43
CA GLY A 19 -4.33 -4.84 3.94
C GLY A 19 -5.69 -4.24 4.16
N GLU A 20 -6.75 -5.02 3.91
CA GLU A 20 -8.10 -4.52 4.09
C GLU A 20 -8.42 -4.29 5.57
N LEU A 21 -7.96 -5.17 6.44
CA LEU A 21 -8.17 -4.99 7.88
C LEU A 21 -7.42 -3.76 8.38
N VAL A 22 -6.20 -3.56 7.90
CA VAL A 22 -5.41 -2.39 8.29
C VAL A 22 -6.08 -1.12 7.77
N ARG A 23 -6.59 -1.15 6.54
CA ARG A 23 -7.28 0.01 5.96
C ARG A 23 -8.47 0.40 6.82
N HIS A 24 -9.25 -0.58 7.26
CA HIS A 24 -10.40 -0.30 8.11
C HIS A 24 -9.96 0.32 9.45
N ALA A 25 -8.87 -0.18 10.02
CA ALA A 25 -8.39 0.36 11.30
C ALA A 25 -7.96 1.81 11.14
N ILE A 26 -7.25 2.11 10.05
CA ILE A 26 -6.79 3.48 9.80
C ILE A 26 -7.97 4.41 9.55
N ALA A 27 -8.90 3.98 8.70
CA ALA A 27 -10.06 4.81 8.37
C ALA A 27 -10.91 5.06 9.62
N GLU A 28 -11.04 4.06 10.48
CA GLU A 28 -11.82 4.22 11.69
C GLU A 28 -11.18 5.22 12.64
N LEU A 29 -9.86 5.17 12.78
CA LEU A 29 -9.17 6.12 13.64
C LEU A 29 -9.36 7.54 13.13
N LEU A 30 -9.24 7.73 11.82
CA LEU A 30 -9.46 9.05 11.23
C LEU A 30 -10.91 9.50 11.42
N ARG A 31 -11.85 8.59 11.27
CA ARG A 31 -13.27 8.93 11.38
C ARG A 31 -13.63 9.35 12.79
N ARG A 32 -12.98 8.78 13.80
CA ARG A 32 -13.29 9.12 15.17
C ARG A 32 -12.81 10.52 15.55
N GLY A 33 -11.93 11.12 14.74
CA GLY A 33 -11.48 12.48 15.00
C GLY A 33 -10.62 12.62 16.23
N GLU A 34 -9.88 11.57 16.58
CA GLU A 34 -9.06 11.62 17.78
C GLU A 34 -7.71 12.28 17.58
N ILE A 35 -7.32 12.51 16.34
CA ILE A 35 -6.03 13.13 16.07
C ILE A 35 -6.24 14.64 16.04
N ILE A 36 -5.65 15.32 17.01
CA ILE A 36 -5.81 16.75 17.15
C ILE A 36 -4.71 17.46 16.37
N ASP A 37 -4.93 17.66 15.09
CA ASP A 37 -3.98 18.30 14.21
C ASP A 37 -4.78 19.06 13.16
N PRO A 38 -4.68 20.38 13.10
CA PRO A 38 -5.51 21.17 12.18
C PRO A 38 -5.37 20.76 10.72
N VAL A 39 -4.20 20.34 10.29
CA VAL A 39 -3.99 19.92 8.91
C VAL A 39 -4.84 18.69 8.61
N ILE A 40 -4.89 17.75 9.55
CA ILE A 40 -5.66 16.52 9.36
C ILE A 40 -7.15 16.81 9.58
N GLU A 41 -7.48 17.59 10.62
CA GLU A 41 -8.87 17.86 10.94
C GLU A 41 -9.61 18.61 9.83
N ASN A 42 -8.89 19.46 9.11
CA ASN A 42 -9.51 20.27 8.08
C ASN A 42 -9.49 19.60 6.71
N ALA A 43 -9.00 18.39 6.60
CA ALA A 43 -8.90 17.70 5.34
C ALA A 43 -9.95 16.59 5.24
N ILE A 44 -10.47 16.38 4.04
CA ILE A 44 -11.37 15.25 3.80
C ILE A 44 -10.49 14.16 3.21
N ILE A 45 -10.16 13.18 4.05
CA ILE A 45 -9.18 12.15 3.73
C ILE A 45 -9.86 10.82 3.49
N THR A 46 -9.51 10.18 2.38
CA THR A 46 -9.97 8.83 2.08
C THR A 46 -8.74 7.94 1.94
N ILE A 47 -8.83 6.72 2.42
CA ILE A 47 -7.76 5.74 2.28
C ILE A 47 -8.29 4.66 1.33
N PRO A 48 -8.06 4.79 0.04
CA PRO A 48 -8.61 3.83 -0.92
C PRO A 48 -7.99 2.45 -0.81
N GLU A 49 -6.76 2.36 -0.38
CA GLU A 49 -6.12 1.06 -0.30
C GLU A 49 -4.93 1.08 0.62
N VAL A 50 -4.66 -0.04 1.26
CA VAL A 50 -3.44 -0.26 2.03
C VAL A 50 -2.78 -1.51 1.48
N ARG A 51 -1.51 -1.42 1.15
CA ARG A 51 -0.76 -2.57 0.65
C ARG A 51 0.32 -2.96 1.65
N LEU A 52 0.38 -4.25 1.95
CA LEU A 52 1.37 -4.79 2.86
C LEU A 52 2.55 -5.31 2.09
N SER A 53 3.74 -5.18 2.66
CA SER A 53 4.92 -5.88 2.14
C SER A 53 4.71 -7.38 2.30
N PRO A 54 5.41 -8.21 1.53
CA PRO A 54 5.21 -9.67 1.63
C PRO A 54 5.42 -10.22 3.03
N ASP A 55 6.32 -9.63 3.80
CA ASP A 55 6.58 -10.07 5.18
C ASP A 55 5.63 -9.42 6.17
N LEU A 56 4.69 -8.61 5.71
CA LEU A 56 3.68 -7.91 6.51
C LEU A 56 4.28 -6.92 7.51
N LYS A 57 5.50 -6.49 7.29
CA LYS A 57 6.14 -5.56 8.23
C LYS A 57 5.90 -4.10 7.88
N ILE A 58 5.54 -3.81 6.65
CA ILE A 58 5.30 -2.44 6.22
C ILE A 58 3.94 -2.34 5.58
N ALA A 59 3.14 -1.39 6.04
CA ALA A 59 1.83 -1.11 5.48
C ALA A 59 1.90 0.26 4.81
N THR A 60 1.67 0.30 3.51
CA THR A 60 1.63 1.55 2.77
C THR A 60 0.17 1.94 2.59
N ALA A 61 -0.22 3.02 3.24
CA ALA A 61 -1.59 3.53 3.15
C ALA A 61 -1.62 4.63 2.10
N TYR A 62 -2.45 4.44 1.09
CA TYR A 62 -2.58 5.42 0.03
C TYR A 62 -3.66 6.42 0.41
N VAL A 63 -3.38 7.69 0.17
CA VAL A 63 -4.20 8.78 0.63
C VAL A 63 -4.79 9.51 -0.57
N SER A 64 -6.09 9.73 -0.53
CA SER A 64 -6.79 10.52 -1.53
C SER A 64 -7.48 11.67 -0.80
N LEU A 65 -7.33 12.88 -1.31
CA LEU A 65 -7.93 14.04 -0.70
C LEU A 65 -8.91 14.68 -1.63
N HIS A 66 -9.94 15.28 -1.04
CA HIS A 66 -10.89 16.07 -1.80
C HIS A 66 -10.16 17.26 -2.43
N ASP A 67 -9.26 17.89 -1.68
CA ASP A 67 -8.48 19.04 -2.17
C ASP A 67 -7.04 18.59 -2.35
N GLU A 68 -6.65 18.30 -3.58
CA GLU A 68 -5.33 17.78 -3.87
C GLU A 68 -4.20 18.74 -3.55
N THR A 69 -4.49 20.02 -3.46
CA THR A 69 -3.43 20.98 -3.16
C THR A 69 -2.91 20.80 -1.74
N GLN A 70 -3.67 20.10 -0.88
CA GLN A 70 -3.27 19.89 0.49
C GLN A 70 -2.57 18.55 0.67
N GLU A 71 -2.41 17.77 -0.40
CA GLU A 71 -1.94 16.41 -0.26
C GLU A 71 -0.60 16.26 0.42
N ALA A 72 0.39 17.03 -0.01
CA ALA A 72 1.73 16.90 0.59
C ALA A 72 1.71 17.23 2.08
N ALA A 73 0.97 18.27 2.44
CA ALA A 73 0.89 18.67 3.85
C ALA A 73 0.19 17.61 4.70
N VAL A 74 -0.88 17.02 4.15
CA VAL A 74 -1.63 16.01 4.88
C VAL A 74 -0.81 14.74 5.04
N ILE A 75 -0.12 14.31 3.98
CA ILE A 75 0.70 13.11 4.05
C ILE A 75 1.81 13.29 5.09
N LYS A 76 2.43 14.47 5.11
CA LYS A 76 3.46 14.75 6.09
C LYS A 76 2.89 14.73 7.51
N ALA A 77 1.72 15.33 7.68
CA ALA A 77 1.07 15.36 8.99
C ALA A 77 0.70 13.96 9.46
N LEU A 78 0.15 13.14 8.56
CA LEU A 78 -0.21 11.76 8.93
C LEU A 78 1.02 10.97 9.36
N GLY A 79 2.15 11.21 8.69
CA GLY A 79 3.39 10.51 9.04
C GLY A 79 3.84 10.77 10.46
N LYS A 80 3.50 11.93 11.02
CA LYS A 80 3.87 12.24 12.41
C LYS A 80 3.15 11.32 13.38
N TYR A 81 2.01 10.76 12.97
CA TYR A 81 1.19 9.95 13.85
C TYR A 81 1.27 8.47 13.51
N SER A 82 2.31 8.06 12.74
CA SER A 82 2.42 6.67 12.34
C SER A 82 2.43 5.72 13.53
N GLY A 83 3.01 6.13 14.65
CA GLY A 83 3.01 5.30 15.84
C GLY A 83 1.62 5.11 16.42
N LEU A 84 0.78 6.15 16.36
CA LEU A 84 -0.58 6.05 16.83
C LEU A 84 -1.37 5.10 15.94
N PHE A 85 -1.19 5.19 14.61
CA PHE A 85 -1.85 4.27 13.69
C PHE A 85 -1.38 2.84 13.93
N ARG A 86 -0.09 2.66 14.19
CA ARG A 86 0.42 1.33 14.47
C ARG A 86 -0.21 0.73 15.72
N THR A 87 -0.38 1.55 16.76
CA THR A 87 -1.02 1.11 17.99
C THR A 87 -2.47 0.71 17.73
N GLU A 88 -3.18 1.51 16.93
CA GLU A 88 -4.56 1.20 16.61
C GLU A 88 -4.66 -0.11 15.82
N ILE A 89 -3.74 -0.32 14.87
CA ILE A 89 -3.72 -1.54 14.10
C ILE A 89 -3.44 -2.73 15.01
N ALA A 90 -2.52 -2.58 15.95
CA ALA A 90 -2.20 -3.65 16.89
C ALA A 90 -3.42 -4.07 17.69
N ARG A 91 -4.28 -3.09 18.03
CA ARG A 91 -5.48 -3.40 18.79
C ARG A 91 -6.57 -4.06 17.98
N LYS A 92 -6.63 -3.74 16.69
CA LYS A 92 -7.76 -4.16 15.87
C LYS A 92 -7.46 -5.34 14.98
N VAL A 93 -6.21 -5.57 14.65
CA VAL A 93 -5.84 -6.62 13.68
C VAL A 93 -4.98 -7.64 14.41
N ASN A 94 -5.37 -8.90 14.28
CA ASN A 94 -4.68 -9.96 15.00
C ASN A 94 -3.45 -10.40 14.23
N LEU A 95 -2.34 -9.71 14.46
CA LEU A 95 -1.08 -10.04 13.83
C LEU A 95 -0.03 -10.22 14.91
N LYS A 96 0.96 -11.03 14.61
CA LYS A 96 2.05 -11.25 15.57
C LYS A 96 2.74 -9.93 15.88
N PHE A 97 2.99 -9.12 14.84
CA PHE A 97 3.58 -7.81 15.01
C PHE A 97 2.79 -6.83 14.17
N ALA A 98 2.51 -5.65 14.69
CA ALA A 98 1.84 -4.63 13.91
C ALA A 98 2.81 -4.07 12.88
N PRO A 99 2.38 -3.83 11.66
CA PRO A 99 3.28 -3.27 10.65
C PRO A 99 3.56 -1.81 10.91
N ASN A 100 4.68 -1.34 10.39
CA ASN A 100 4.96 0.08 10.37
C ASN A 100 4.12 0.69 9.26
N VAL A 101 3.52 1.85 9.53
CA VAL A 101 2.63 2.48 8.57
C VAL A 101 3.33 3.64 7.89
N ARG A 102 3.20 3.73 6.59
CA ARG A 102 3.65 4.90 5.86
C ARG A 102 2.56 5.34 4.92
N PHE A 103 2.52 6.64 4.64
CA PHE A 103 1.45 7.23 3.84
C PHE A 103 2.00 7.72 2.51
N ARG A 104 1.26 7.48 1.45
CA ARG A 104 1.66 7.87 0.10
C ARG A 104 0.46 8.38 -0.65
N SER A 105 0.70 9.17 -1.69
CA SER A 105 -0.36 9.68 -2.52
C SER A 105 -1.02 8.56 -3.30
N ASP A 106 -2.33 8.68 -3.55
CA ASP A 106 -3.04 7.69 -4.35
C ASP A 106 -2.58 7.76 -5.82
N GLU A 107 -1.92 8.82 -6.24
CA GLU A 107 -1.32 8.85 -7.56
C GLU A 107 -0.24 7.77 -7.66
N THR A 108 0.49 7.53 -6.57
CA THR A 108 1.47 6.48 -6.53
C THR A 108 0.80 5.13 -6.70
N LEU A 109 -0.36 4.95 -6.09
CA LEU A 109 -1.12 3.72 -6.22
C LEU A 109 -1.58 3.53 -7.66
N GLU A 110 -2.09 4.57 -8.29
CA GLU A 110 -2.55 4.48 -9.66
C GLU A 110 -1.41 4.15 -10.61
N ALA A 111 -0.25 4.75 -10.39
CA ALA A 111 0.91 4.47 -11.21
C ALA A 111 1.35 3.02 -11.07
N ALA A 112 1.36 2.51 -9.86
CA ALA A 112 1.72 1.11 -9.61
C ALA A 112 0.73 0.16 -10.27
N ALA A 113 -0.56 0.47 -10.16
CA ALA A 113 -1.59 -0.36 -10.74
C ALA A 113 -1.49 -0.38 -12.26
N LYS A 114 -1.16 0.77 -12.85
CA LYS A 114 -1.00 0.86 -14.28
C LYS A 114 0.18 0.02 -14.77
N ILE A 115 1.27 0.07 -14.06
CA ILE A 115 2.44 -0.73 -14.39
C ILE A 115 2.11 -2.21 -14.26
N ASP A 116 1.41 -2.61 -13.19
CA ASP A 116 1.00 -3.99 -13.00
C ASP A 116 0.12 -4.46 -14.15
N ALA A 117 -0.81 -3.63 -14.59
CA ALA A 117 -1.70 -3.99 -15.67
C ALA A 117 -0.93 -4.18 -16.98
N LEU A 118 0.06 -3.31 -17.23
CA LEU A 118 0.88 -3.45 -18.42
C LEU A 118 1.67 -4.75 -18.40
N LEU A 119 2.20 -5.10 -17.24
CA LEU A 119 2.98 -6.31 -17.12
C LEU A 119 2.14 -7.58 -17.26
N ARG A 120 0.82 -7.48 -17.12
CA ARG A 120 -0.05 -8.63 -17.27
C ARG A 120 -0.59 -8.81 -18.67
N ARG A 121 -0.31 -7.88 -19.58
CA ARG A 121 -0.78 -8.03 -20.94
C ARG A 121 -0.07 -9.21 -21.61
N PRO A 122 -0.78 -9.99 -22.39
CA PRO A 122 -0.17 -11.15 -23.03
C PRO A 122 1.06 -10.83 -23.85
N GLU A 123 1.04 -9.73 -24.59
CA GLU A 123 2.18 -9.39 -25.40
C GLU A 123 3.40 -9.02 -24.55
N VAL A 124 3.20 -8.38 -23.43
CA VAL A 124 4.30 -8.01 -22.55
C VAL A 124 4.84 -9.27 -21.88
N GLN A 125 3.96 -10.18 -21.48
CA GLN A 125 4.40 -11.42 -20.88
C GLN A 125 5.26 -12.21 -21.84
N ARG A 126 4.88 -12.23 -23.12
CA ARG A 126 5.68 -12.93 -24.11
C ARG A 126 7.03 -12.28 -24.32
N ASP A 127 7.08 -10.95 -24.35
CA ASP A 127 8.32 -10.24 -24.51
C ASP A 127 9.25 -10.51 -23.34
N LEU A 128 8.72 -10.54 -22.13
CA LEU A 128 9.54 -10.82 -20.97
C LEU A 128 10.11 -12.24 -21.04
N ALA A 129 9.31 -13.19 -21.50
CA ALA A 129 9.78 -14.55 -21.63
C ALA A 129 10.89 -14.63 -22.66
N SER A 130 10.73 -13.93 -23.78
CA SER A 130 11.76 -13.93 -24.79
C SER A 130 13.04 -13.31 -24.29
N ARG A 131 12.91 -12.26 -23.50
CA ARG A 131 14.10 -11.64 -22.98
C ARG A 131 14.82 -12.54 -22.02
N ASP A 132 14.08 -13.27 -21.21
CA ASP A 132 14.72 -14.18 -20.29
C ASP A 132 15.53 -15.22 -21.05
N ASP A 133 15.02 -15.61 -22.21
CA ASP A 133 15.73 -16.59 -22.95
C ASP A 133 17.03 -16.06 -23.49
N ILE A 134 17.13 -14.85 -23.88
CA ILE A 134 18.33 -14.36 -24.43
C ILE A 134 19.06 -13.62 -23.47
N ASP A 135 18.61 -13.33 -22.42
CA ASP A 135 19.13 -12.46 -21.64
C ASP A 135 20.29 -12.65 -21.08
N GLU A 136 20.49 -13.63 -20.75
CA GLU A 136 21.66 -13.75 -20.18
C GLU A 136 22.60 -13.08 -20.97
N THR A 137 22.31 -12.87 -22.15
CA THR A 137 23.25 -12.32 -22.96
C THR A 137 23.22 -10.93 -22.88
N ASP A 138 22.35 -10.27 -22.51
CA ASP A 138 22.37 -8.99 -22.63
C ASP A 138 22.14 -8.31 -21.55
N GLU A 139 22.45 -8.01 -21.01
CA GLU A 139 22.29 -7.45 -20.01
C GLU A 139 22.44 -6.27 -19.94
N ASP A 140 22.50 -5.82 -20.32
CA ASP A 140 22.60 -4.61 -20.10
C ASP A 140 22.01 -3.96 -20.36
#